data_b159cf7e772855edaf6d8e5aec2c4a62
#
_entry.id   b159cf7e772855edaf6d8e5aec2c4a62
#
_cell.length_a   1.000
_cell.length_b   1.000
_cell.length_c   1.000
_cell.angle_alpha   90.00
_cell.angle_beta   90.00
_cell.angle_gamma   90.00
#
_symmetry.space_group_name_H-M   'P 1'
#
loop_
_entity.id
_entity.type
_entity.pdbx_description
1 polymer ?
#
loop_
_entity_poly.entity_id
_entity_poly.type
_entity_poly.pdbx_seq_one_letter_code
_entity_poly.pdbx_strand_id
1 'polypeptide(L)'
;MGTSFENDLPGIVSRLGKHIHFLHLRNVTREKETIPTSFYEDEHLTGNTDMIATISEIVREENRRKAEGREDWSIPMRPDHGQNILDDHGRNAMPGYPAIGRLKGLAELRGVFKALERKI
;
A
#
# COMPACT_ATOMS: atom_id res chain seq x y z
N MET A 1 7.66 12.35 -2.78
CA MET A 1 6.83 11.13 -2.84
C MET A 1 6.94 10.36 -1.53
N GLY A 2 5.84 9.73 -1.04
CA GLY A 2 5.83 9.00 0.23
C GLY A 2 6.85 7.84 0.30
N THR A 3 7.20 7.27 -0.85
CA THR A 3 8.16 6.16 -0.97
C THR A 3 9.63 6.58 -0.97
N SER A 4 9.95 7.86 -0.83
CA SER A 4 11.34 8.32 -0.66
C SER A 4 11.91 7.79 0.65
N PHE A 5 13.22 7.53 0.68
CA PHE A 5 13.85 6.83 1.82
C PHE A 5 13.79 7.61 3.14
N GLU A 6 13.70 8.93 3.09
CA GLU A 6 13.60 9.80 4.26
C GLU A 6 12.21 9.81 4.91
N ASN A 7 11.21 9.19 4.28
CA ASN A 7 9.85 9.15 4.79
C ASN A 7 9.58 7.89 5.61
N ASP A 8 9.10 8.10 6.82
CA ASP A 8 8.57 7.07 7.70
C ASP A 8 7.06 6.94 7.47
N LEU A 9 6.65 6.08 6.52
CA LEU A 9 5.24 5.94 6.17
C LEU A 9 4.36 5.41 7.31
N PRO A 10 4.75 4.37 8.07
CA PRO A 10 3.99 3.98 9.25
C PRO A 10 3.82 5.12 10.25
N GLY A 11 4.89 5.85 10.53
CA GLY A 11 4.85 7.02 11.42
C GLY A 11 3.99 8.17 10.88
N ILE A 12 3.96 8.39 9.57
CA ILE A 12 3.06 9.36 8.94
C ILE A 12 1.60 8.96 9.18
N VAL A 13 1.25 7.70 8.96
CA VAL A 13 -0.12 7.20 9.21
C VAL A 13 -0.48 7.35 10.69
N SER A 14 0.43 6.96 11.59
CA SER A 14 0.22 7.07 13.03
C SER A 14 -0.06 8.52 13.48
N ARG A 15 0.70 9.49 12.96
CA ARG A 15 0.58 10.90 13.35
C ARG A 15 -0.56 11.64 12.66
N LEU A 16 -0.81 11.34 11.39
CA LEU A 16 -1.74 12.09 10.54
C LEU A 16 -2.98 11.30 10.14
N GLY A 17 -3.14 10.09 10.65
CA GLY A 17 -4.20 9.16 10.28
C GLY A 17 -5.59 9.79 10.30
N LYS A 18 -5.89 10.60 11.31
CA LYS A 18 -7.18 11.28 11.44
C LYS A 18 -7.58 12.18 10.24
N HIS A 19 -6.61 12.58 9.43
CA HIS A 19 -6.81 13.43 8.25
C HIS A 19 -6.72 12.66 6.93
N ILE A 20 -6.50 11.35 6.98
CA ILE A 20 -6.41 10.52 5.78
C ILE A 20 -7.81 10.11 5.34
N HIS A 21 -8.20 10.47 4.15
CA HIS A 21 -9.51 10.14 3.58
C HIS A 21 -9.47 9.13 2.44
N PHE A 22 -8.28 8.86 1.91
CA PHE A 22 -8.06 7.89 0.85
C PHE A 22 -6.60 7.46 0.84
N LEU A 23 -6.35 6.19 0.52
CA LEU A 23 -5.00 5.64 0.43
C LEU A 23 -4.73 5.05 -0.95
N HIS A 24 -3.55 5.36 -1.46
CA HIS A 24 -3.00 4.75 -2.65
C HIS A 24 -1.78 3.93 -2.24
N LEU A 25 -1.95 2.63 -2.12
CA LEU A 25 -0.90 1.73 -1.67
C LEU A 25 0.00 1.35 -2.84
N ARG A 26 1.23 1.83 -2.79
CA ARG A 26 2.24 1.64 -3.82
C ARG A 26 3.54 1.21 -3.15
N ASN A 27 4.28 0.32 -3.81
CA ASN A 27 5.61 -0.01 -3.37
C ASN A 27 6.62 0.10 -4.52
N VAL A 28 7.82 0.47 -4.18
CA VAL A 28 8.93 0.65 -5.12
C VAL A 28 10.20 0.10 -4.51
N THR A 29 11.17 -0.25 -5.35
CA THR A 29 12.55 -0.49 -4.93
C THR A 29 13.44 0.61 -5.48
N ARG A 30 14.13 1.29 -4.59
CA ARG A 30 15.08 2.37 -4.93
C ARG A 30 16.44 1.78 -5.25
N GLU A 31 17.12 2.36 -6.23
CA GLU A 31 18.49 1.97 -6.56
C GLU A 31 19.49 2.41 -5.49
N LYS A 32 19.24 3.56 -4.86
CA LYS A 32 20.09 4.14 -3.81
C LYS A 32 19.22 4.81 -2.74
N GLU A 33 19.74 4.87 -1.53
CA GLU A 33 19.13 5.65 -0.44
C GLU A 33 19.66 7.10 -0.45
N THR A 34 19.44 7.79 -1.56
CA THR A 34 19.86 9.19 -1.81
C THR A 34 18.74 9.96 -2.48
N ILE A 35 18.86 11.29 -2.51
CA ILE A 35 17.99 12.19 -3.25
C ILE A 35 18.87 13.05 -4.18
N PRO A 36 18.63 13.00 -5.49
CA PRO A 36 17.68 12.14 -6.21
C PRO A 36 18.15 10.69 -6.32
N THR A 37 17.21 9.79 -6.57
CA THR A 37 17.50 8.39 -6.90
C THR A 37 16.54 7.87 -7.95
N SER A 38 16.99 6.93 -8.76
CA SER A 38 16.10 6.12 -9.59
C SER A 38 15.44 5.03 -8.78
N PHE A 39 14.27 4.61 -9.21
CA PHE A 39 13.52 3.51 -8.61
C PHE A 39 12.73 2.78 -9.69
N TYR A 40 12.32 1.57 -9.38
CA TYR A 40 11.37 0.82 -10.19
C TYR A 40 10.17 0.39 -9.37
N GLU A 41 9.04 0.19 -10.05
CA GLU A 41 7.83 -0.34 -9.42
C GLU A 41 8.08 -1.76 -8.99
N ASP A 42 7.73 -2.07 -7.75
CA ASP A 42 7.89 -3.40 -7.18
C ASP A 42 6.56 -3.96 -6.71
N GLU A 43 6.53 -5.23 -6.37
CA GLU A 43 5.34 -5.83 -5.78
C GLU A 43 5.05 -5.21 -4.41
N HIS A 44 3.78 -5.21 -4.02
CA HIS A 44 3.32 -4.47 -2.85
C HIS A 44 3.99 -4.90 -1.55
N LEU A 45 4.39 -6.18 -1.42
CA LEU A 45 4.99 -6.72 -0.20
C LEU A 45 6.52 -6.82 -0.26
N THR A 46 7.15 -6.61 -1.41
CA THR A 46 8.60 -6.84 -1.59
C THR A 46 9.43 -5.57 -1.75
N GLY A 47 8.81 -4.43 -2.00
CA GLY A 47 9.51 -3.15 -2.15
C GLY A 47 10.08 -2.60 -0.84
N ASN A 48 10.67 -1.42 -0.91
CA ASN A 48 11.33 -0.78 0.24
C ASN A 48 10.38 -0.29 1.33
N THR A 49 9.09 -0.08 1.02
CA THR A 49 8.10 0.28 2.03
C THR A 49 7.70 -0.95 2.82
N ASP A 50 7.81 -0.88 4.15
CA ASP A 50 7.21 -1.89 5.03
C ASP A 50 5.68 -1.76 4.97
N MET A 51 5.10 -2.48 4.03
CA MET A 51 3.66 -2.44 3.79
C MET A 51 2.87 -3.03 4.95
N ILE A 52 3.41 -4.03 5.64
CA ILE A 52 2.75 -4.66 6.79
C ILE A 52 2.67 -3.67 7.96
N ALA A 53 3.77 -3.00 8.28
CA ALA A 53 3.78 -1.97 9.30
C ALA A 53 2.85 -0.81 8.95
N THR A 54 2.86 -0.38 7.68
CA THR A 54 1.98 0.70 7.19
C THR A 54 0.51 0.32 7.36
N ILE A 55 0.12 -0.88 6.92
CA ILE A 55 -1.26 -1.37 7.04
C ILE A 55 -1.64 -1.56 8.52
N SER A 56 -0.71 -1.96 9.37
CA SER A 56 -0.97 -2.06 10.82
C SER A 56 -1.43 -0.72 11.40
N GLU A 57 -0.77 0.37 11.04
CA GLU A 57 -1.18 1.71 11.49
C GLU A 57 -2.53 2.15 10.89
N ILE A 58 -2.82 1.76 9.65
CA ILE A 58 -4.13 2.01 9.04
C ILE A 58 -5.24 1.29 9.82
N VAL A 59 -5.05 0.01 10.15
CA VAL A 59 -6.04 -0.76 10.93
C VAL A 59 -6.23 -0.14 12.33
N ARG A 60 -5.15 0.32 12.99
CA ARG A 60 -5.27 1.03 14.27
C ARG A 60 -6.09 2.30 14.13
N GLU A 61 -5.84 3.08 13.09
CA GLU A 61 -6.59 4.31 12.81
C GLU A 61 -8.07 4.03 12.55
N GLU A 62 -8.41 3.02 11.74
CA GLU A 62 -9.80 2.62 11.50
C GLU A 62 -10.49 2.18 12.80
N ASN A 63 -9.80 1.43 13.66
CA ASN A 63 -10.33 1.03 14.96
C ASN A 63 -10.54 2.24 15.89
N ARG A 64 -9.60 3.19 15.90
CA ARG A 64 -9.75 4.45 16.63
C ARG A 64 -10.98 5.22 16.17
N ARG A 65 -11.17 5.36 14.85
CA ARG A 65 -12.35 6.02 14.27
C ARG A 65 -13.65 5.35 14.64
N LYS A 66 -13.68 4.01 14.62
CA LYS A 66 -14.86 3.25 15.07
C LYS A 66 -15.19 3.54 16.54
N ALA A 67 -14.18 3.55 17.40
CA ALA A 67 -14.35 3.83 18.82
C ALA A 67 -14.84 5.26 19.08
N GLU A 68 -14.47 6.22 18.23
CA GLU A 68 -14.96 7.60 18.29
C GLU A 68 -16.33 7.80 17.65
N GLY A 69 -16.92 6.78 17.07
CA GLY A 69 -18.23 6.85 16.41
C GLY A 69 -18.21 7.63 15.09
N ARG A 70 -17.08 7.71 14.42
CA ARG A 70 -16.98 8.39 13.12
C ARG A 70 -17.70 7.62 12.03
N GLU A 71 -18.49 8.31 11.23
CA GLU A 71 -19.16 7.72 10.06
C GLU A 71 -18.13 7.30 8.99
N ASP A 72 -17.04 8.05 8.83
CA ASP A 72 -15.93 7.79 7.90
C ASP A 72 -14.83 6.91 8.54
N TRP A 73 -15.21 5.92 9.32
CA TRP A 73 -14.25 5.06 10.01
C TRP A 73 -13.39 4.22 9.05
N SER A 74 -13.95 3.79 7.94
CA SER A 74 -13.22 3.00 6.93
C SER A 74 -12.53 3.92 5.94
N ILE A 75 -11.23 3.68 5.73
CA ILE A 75 -10.44 4.48 4.81
C ILE A 75 -10.40 3.76 3.44
N PRO A 76 -11.04 4.31 2.40
CA PRO A 76 -10.97 3.74 1.06
C PRO A 76 -9.53 3.67 0.57
N MET A 77 -9.17 2.55 -0.06
CA MET A 77 -7.83 2.36 -0.59
C MET A 77 -7.82 1.60 -1.90
N ARG A 78 -6.78 1.78 -2.67
CA ARG A 78 -6.53 1.02 -3.88
C ARG A 78 -5.07 0.58 -3.95
N PRO A 79 -4.78 -0.61 -4.52
CA PRO A 79 -3.43 -0.92 -4.99
C PRO A 79 -3.13 -0.06 -6.21
N ASP A 80 -1.86 0.17 -6.49
CA ASP A 80 -1.48 0.96 -7.66
C ASP A 80 -1.32 0.08 -8.91
N HIS A 81 -0.13 -0.39 -9.14
CA HIS A 81 0.26 -1.13 -10.33
C HIS A 81 0.36 -2.63 -10.06
N GLY A 82 0.74 -3.39 -11.08
CA GLY A 82 1.06 -4.82 -10.98
C GLY A 82 2.12 -5.20 -11.98
N GLN A 83 2.69 -6.38 -11.79
CA GLN A 83 3.63 -7.01 -12.71
C GLN A 83 2.87 -7.98 -13.62
N ASN A 84 3.30 -8.12 -14.88
CA ASN A 84 2.75 -9.14 -15.77
C ASN A 84 3.03 -10.54 -15.21
N ILE A 85 2.00 -11.32 -15.01
CA ILE A 85 2.08 -12.73 -14.60
C ILE A 85 1.10 -13.57 -15.42
N LEU A 86 1.43 -14.86 -15.59
CA LEU A 86 0.55 -15.81 -16.28
C LEU A 86 0.06 -15.26 -17.63
N ASP A 87 -1.25 -15.28 -17.85
CA ASP A 87 -1.87 -14.84 -19.11
C ASP A 87 -1.84 -13.32 -19.33
N ASP A 88 -1.31 -12.54 -18.40
CA ASP A 88 -1.02 -11.12 -18.67
C ASP A 88 0.01 -10.96 -19.78
N HIS A 89 0.93 -11.93 -19.90
CA HIS A 89 1.89 -11.95 -20.99
C HIS A 89 1.17 -12.13 -22.34
N GLY A 90 1.41 -11.23 -23.26
CA GLY A 90 0.80 -11.24 -24.58
C GLY A 90 -0.54 -10.50 -24.69
N ARG A 91 -1.06 -9.94 -23.62
CA ARG A 91 -2.33 -9.16 -23.66
C ARG A 91 -2.17 -7.68 -24.01
N ASN A 92 -0.96 -7.20 -24.24
CA ASN A 92 -0.68 -5.80 -24.57
C ASN A 92 -1.34 -4.80 -23.59
N ALA A 93 -1.37 -5.13 -22.31
CA ALA A 93 -1.83 -4.20 -21.30
C ALA A 93 -0.91 -2.97 -21.22
N MET A 94 -1.47 -1.83 -20.83
CA MET A 94 -0.66 -0.66 -20.52
C MET A 94 0.38 -1.02 -19.45
N PRO A 95 1.66 -0.63 -19.59
CA PRO A 95 2.69 -0.93 -18.60
C PRO A 95 2.26 -0.57 -17.19
N GLY A 96 2.42 -1.51 -16.26
CA GLY A 96 2.00 -1.37 -14.87
C GLY A 96 0.53 -1.68 -14.59
N TYR A 97 -0.28 -1.99 -15.60
CA TYR A 97 -1.73 -2.22 -15.42
C TYR A 97 -2.22 -3.57 -15.97
N PRO A 98 -1.50 -4.68 -15.76
CA PRO A 98 -2.00 -6.00 -16.15
C PRO A 98 -3.12 -6.44 -15.21
N ALA A 99 -4.13 -7.10 -15.76
CA ALA A 99 -5.31 -7.49 -14.97
C ALA A 99 -4.98 -8.49 -13.86
N ILE A 100 -4.27 -9.56 -14.19
CA ILE A 100 -3.97 -10.64 -13.25
C ILE A 100 -2.95 -10.18 -12.20
N GLY A 101 -1.89 -9.50 -12.60
CA GLY A 101 -0.90 -8.97 -11.68
C GLY A 101 -1.48 -7.96 -10.69
N ARG A 102 -2.42 -7.11 -11.13
CA ARG A 102 -3.12 -6.19 -10.24
C ARG A 102 -4.07 -6.91 -9.27
N LEU A 103 -4.76 -7.96 -9.73
CA LEU A 103 -5.58 -8.79 -8.85
C LEU A 103 -4.73 -9.51 -7.80
N LYS A 104 -3.54 -9.99 -8.16
CA LYS A 104 -2.59 -10.56 -7.20
C LYS A 104 -2.25 -9.55 -6.11
N GLY A 105 -1.83 -8.34 -6.47
CA GLY A 105 -1.50 -7.29 -5.50
C GLY A 105 -2.68 -6.93 -4.60
N LEU A 106 -3.88 -6.83 -5.14
CA LEU A 106 -5.10 -6.60 -4.36
C LEU A 106 -5.37 -7.74 -3.37
N ALA A 107 -5.21 -8.99 -3.79
CA ALA A 107 -5.42 -10.16 -2.93
C ALA A 107 -4.40 -10.20 -1.79
N GLU A 108 -3.12 -9.89 -2.06
CA GLU A 108 -2.07 -9.80 -1.05
C GLU A 108 -2.40 -8.75 0.01
N LEU A 109 -2.74 -7.53 -0.39
CA LEU A 109 -3.10 -6.46 0.53
C LEU A 109 -4.34 -6.81 1.36
N ARG A 110 -5.38 -7.38 0.75
CA ARG A 110 -6.59 -7.82 1.45
C ARG A 110 -6.28 -8.93 2.47
N GLY A 111 -5.38 -9.85 2.12
CA GLY A 111 -4.92 -10.89 3.05
C GLY A 111 -4.23 -10.30 4.28
N VAL A 112 -3.34 -9.33 4.08
CA VAL A 112 -2.65 -8.63 5.17
C VAL A 112 -3.67 -7.88 6.05
N PHE A 113 -4.59 -7.13 5.46
CA PHE A 113 -5.66 -6.46 6.22
C PHE A 113 -6.45 -7.43 7.08
N LYS A 114 -6.93 -8.53 6.50
CA LYS A 114 -7.72 -9.55 7.23
C LYS A 114 -6.95 -10.18 8.38
N ALA A 115 -5.65 -10.42 8.21
CA ALA A 115 -4.81 -10.96 9.27
C ALA A 115 -4.63 -9.95 10.41
N LEU A 116 -4.39 -8.68 10.09
CA LEU A 116 -4.14 -7.62 11.06
C LEU A 116 -5.41 -7.20 11.81
N GLU A 117 -6.57 -7.13 11.15
CA GLU A 117 -7.86 -6.87 11.78
C GLU A 117 -8.19 -7.84 12.94
N ARG A 118 -7.68 -9.08 12.87
CA ARG A 118 -7.85 -10.07 13.92
C ARG A 118 -6.85 -9.93 15.06
N LYS A 119 -5.73 -9.27 14.81
CA LYS A 119 -4.65 -9.12 15.81
C LYS A 119 -4.71 -7.79 16.54
N ILE A 120 -5.16 -6.80 15.86
CA ILE A 120 -5.23 -5.42 16.34
C ILE A 120 -6.69 -5.08 16.66
#